data_28ea866ca190c9d9b8d053259cdd8b45
#
_entry.id   28ea866ca190c9d9b8d053259cdd8b45
#
_cell.length_a   1.000
_cell.length_b   1.000
_cell.length_c   1.000
_cell.angle_alpha   90.00
_cell.angle_beta   90.00
_cell.angle_gamma   90.00
#
_symmetry.space_group_name_H-M   'P 1'
#
loop_
_entity.id
_entity.type
_entity.pdbx_description
1 polymer ?
#
loop_
_entity_poly.entity_id
_entity_poly.type
_entity_poly.pdbx_seq_one_letter_code
_entity_poly.pdbx_strand_id
1 'polypeptide(L)'
;MGGEACSAEAGHVLMTNWVLIVAGLLIAGPATAQSHPNYWAYVANESSDIVSLVRFDGREVVEEKAIPVGFHPADLDGAHGITISPTGSHWYVSIAHGQPYGQIWQMETGTDQFVDSALVGLFPATMSLTPDGATLFVVNFNLHGDHVPSSVSVVFAPVMEEITQIETCIMPHGSRVSSDGKRHYSTCMMSDQLVESSVVDMGVERRMVLTGGKEHVIPADRSSASMDMASGEICKPTWVLLSPDDTHIYVPCNGRGDVLEIDAESMEVLRRFPTGAGPYNADITPDGSTLVVTLKGNQAVAIFDLETGQETRIKTTQPITHGVSITPDGRFAFISNESIGATRGTVDVIDIAARQIIASAELHYQPGGLAVWKMEGGG
;
A
#
# COMPACT_ATOMS: atom_id res chain seq x y z
N MET A 1 -76.84 -64.83 38.30
CA MET A 1 -77.02 -65.49 37.02
C MET A 1 -75.92 -65.03 36.12
N GLY A 2 -74.85 -65.65 35.91
CA GLY A 2 -74.71 -66.96 35.32
C GLY A 2 -74.02 -66.75 33.99
N GLY A 3 -72.90 -67.33 33.80
CA GLY A 3 -72.34 -67.52 32.49
C GLY A 3 -70.79 -67.42 32.44
N GLU A 4 -70.22 -68.56 32.79
CA GLU A 4 -68.86 -68.93 32.46
C GLU A 4 -68.70 -69.10 30.96
N ALA A 5 -67.47 -68.81 30.44
CA ALA A 5 -66.84 -69.67 29.44
C ALA A 5 -65.42 -69.16 29.11
N CYS A 6 -64.50 -69.89 29.54
CA CYS A 6 -63.56 -70.73 28.82
C CYS A 6 -62.52 -70.07 27.95
N SER A 7 -61.32 -70.27 28.38
CA SER A 7 -59.98 -70.05 27.83
C SER A 7 -59.70 -70.52 26.42
N ALA A 8 -58.80 -69.83 25.72
CA ALA A 8 -57.83 -70.40 24.75
C ALA A 8 -56.53 -69.63 24.77
N GLU A 9 -55.50 -70.28 25.22
CA GLU A 9 -54.12 -69.82 25.09
C GLU A 9 -53.71 -69.92 23.64
N ALA A 10 -53.10 -68.81 23.15
CA ALA A 10 -52.30 -68.79 21.91
C ALA A 10 -50.91 -68.24 22.22
N GLY A 11 -50.00 -69.15 22.17
CA GLY A 11 -48.57 -68.82 22.39
C GLY A 11 -48.06 -67.92 21.33
N HIS A 12 -47.54 -66.76 21.75
CA HIS A 12 -46.70 -65.85 20.89
C HIS A 12 -45.23 -66.21 21.02
N VAL A 13 -44.68 -66.72 19.90
CA VAL A 13 -43.23 -66.86 19.68
C VAL A 13 -42.63 -65.46 19.47
N LEU A 14 -41.84 -65.02 20.44
CA LEU A 14 -41.05 -63.79 20.31
C LEU A 14 -39.83 -64.05 19.39
N MET A 15 -39.94 -63.61 18.14
CA MET A 15 -38.74 -63.44 17.25
C MET A 15 -37.97 -62.22 17.67
N THR A 16 -36.85 -62.44 18.32
CA THR A 16 -35.88 -61.37 18.64
C THR A 16 -35.07 -61.01 17.39
N ASN A 17 -35.43 -59.91 16.75
CA ASN A 17 -34.63 -59.35 15.68
C ASN A 17 -33.37 -58.66 16.25
N TRP A 18 -32.24 -59.25 16.05
CA TRP A 18 -30.94 -58.63 16.30
C TRP A 18 -30.61 -57.68 15.17
N VAL A 19 -30.72 -56.34 15.42
CA VAL A 19 -30.22 -55.32 14.54
C VAL A 19 -28.72 -55.16 14.80
N LEU A 20 -27.90 -55.66 13.88
CA LEU A 20 -26.47 -55.40 13.87
C LEU A 20 -26.23 -53.93 13.47
N ILE A 21 -25.98 -53.07 14.45
CA ILE A 21 -25.46 -51.72 14.21
C ILE A 21 -23.99 -51.87 13.87
N VAL A 22 -23.66 -51.81 12.56
CA VAL A 22 -22.29 -51.62 12.09
C VAL A 22 -21.92 -50.16 12.32
N ALA A 23 -21.24 -49.88 13.41
CA ALA A 23 -20.61 -48.57 13.64
C ALA A 23 -19.46 -48.42 12.66
N GLY A 24 -19.70 -47.74 11.53
CA GLY A 24 -18.62 -47.32 10.61
C GLY A 24 -17.73 -46.30 11.31
N LEU A 25 -16.53 -46.71 11.71
CA LEU A 25 -15.46 -45.78 12.09
C LEU A 25 -15.05 -45.00 10.82
N LEU A 26 -15.54 -43.78 10.68
CA LEU A 26 -14.96 -42.79 9.77
C LEU A 26 -13.56 -42.44 10.33
N ILE A 27 -12.54 -43.08 9.83
CA ILE A 27 -11.16 -42.64 10.02
C ILE A 27 -11.04 -41.34 9.20
N ALA A 28 -11.19 -40.19 9.87
CA ALA A 28 -10.79 -38.92 9.31
C ALA A 28 -9.27 -39.02 9.08
N GLY A 29 -8.86 -39.15 7.83
CA GLY A 29 -7.44 -39.01 7.45
C GLY A 29 -6.92 -37.65 7.97
N PRO A 30 -5.63 -37.53 8.24
CA PRO A 30 -5.06 -36.26 8.60
C PRO A 30 -5.42 -35.27 7.49
N ALA A 31 -6.16 -34.22 7.84
CA ALA A 31 -6.33 -33.10 6.96
C ALA A 31 -4.92 -32.61 6.64
N THR A 32 -4.47 -32.79 5.41
CA THR A 32 -3.25 -32.14 4.93
C THR A 32 -3.49 -30.67 5.14
N ALA A 33 -2.79 -30.08 6.12
CA ALA A 33 -2.82 -28.64 6.32
C ALA A 33 -2.37 -28.04 4.98
N GLN A 34 -3.27 -27.37 4.28
CA GLN A 34 -2.94 -26.65 3.07
C GLN A 34 -1.86 -25.64 3.49
N SER A 35 -0.64 -25.80 3.00
CA SER A 35 0.43 -24.86 3.27
C SER A 35 0.06 -23.54 2.59
N HIS A 36 -0.25 -22.53 3.40
CA HIS A 36 -0.43 -21.18 2.87
C HIS A 36 0.93 -20.69 2.35
N PRO A 37 0.95 -19.92 1.27
CA PRO A 37 2.19 -19.26 0.87
C PRO A 37 2.67 -18.31 1.97
N ASN A 38 3.98 -18.12 2.06
CA ASN A 38 4.55 -17.06 2.86
C ASN A 38 4.67 -15.79 2.01
N TYR A 39 4.47 -14.65 2.65
CA TYR A 39 4.58 -13.33 2.05
C TYR A 39 5.60 -12.50 2.81
N TRP A 40 6.47 -11.79 2.11
CA TRP A 40 7.46 -10.91 2.71
C TRP A 40 7.24 -9.47 2.27
N ALA A 41 7.39 -8.54 3.20
CA ALA A 41 7.35 -7.11 2.93
C ALA A 41 8.45 -6.38 3.69
N TYR A 42 8.99 -5.33 3.10
CA TYR A 42 9.85 -4.36 3.76
C TYR A 42 9.02 -3.18 4.26
N VAL A 43 9.30 -2.73 5.48
CA VAL A 43 8.61 -1.61 6.13
C VAL A 43 9.64 -0.62 6.67
N ALA A 44 9.60 0.63 6.20
CA ALA A 44 10.48 1.70 6.70
C ALA A 44 9.95 2.24 8.03
N ASN A 45 10.81 2.33 9.04
CA ASN A 45 10.49 2.91 10.35
C ASN A 45 11.28 4.21 10.51
N GLU A 46 10.66 5.33 10.13
CA GLU A 46 11.30 6.63 9.91
C GLU A 46 12.03 7.16 11.13
N SER A 47 11.41 7.06 12.31
CA SER A 47 11.99 7.53 13.58
C SER A 47 12.90 6.51 14.28
N SER A 48 13.40 5.51 13.54
CA SER A 48 14.30 4.47 14.08
C SER A 48 15.49 4.17 13.17
N ASP A 49 15.53 4.71 11.96
CA ASP A 49 16.51 4.36 10.91
C ASP A 49 16.63 2.84 10.70
N ILE A 50 15.50 2.17 10.71
CA ILE A 50 15.40 0.73 10.53
C ILE A 50 14.39 0.42 9.43
N VAL A 51 14.74 -0.52 8.57
CA VAL A 51 13.79 -1.19 7.69
C VAL A 51 13.51 -2.57 8.25
N SER A 52 12.26 -2.87 8.56
CA SER A 52 11.82 -4.17 9.02
C SER A 52 11.50 -5.06 7.82
N LEU A 53 12.13 -6.25 7.74
CA LEU A 53 11.66 -7.33 6.89
C LEU A 53 10.67 -8.16 7.68
N VAL A 54 9.41 -8.14 7.27
CA VAL A 54 8.33 -8.90 7.91
C VAL A 54 7.91 -10.08 7.04
N ARG A 55 7.55 -11.20 7.69
CA ARG A 55 6.98 -12.38 7.04
C ARG A 55 5.59 -12.68 7.60
N PHE A 56 4.66 -12.95 6.71
CA PHE A 56 3.33 -13.47 7.02
C PHE A 56 3.16 -14.87 6.42
N ASP A 57 2.79 -15.85 7.24
CA ASP A 57 2.65 -17.26 6.84
C ASP A 57 1.20 -17.72 6.59
N GLY A 58 0.28 -16.76 6.53
CA GLY A 58 -1.16 -17.02 6.41
C GLY A 58 -1.88 -17.07 7.76
N ARG A 59 -1.17 -16.94 8.89
CA ARG A 59 -1.73 -16.95 10.25
C ARG A 59 -1.15 -15.88 11.14
N GLU A 60 0.18 -15.74 11.13
CA GLU A 60 0.90 -14.75 11.94
C GLU A 60 1.84 -13.93 11.07
N VAL A 61 2.04 -12.67 11.44
CA VAL A 61 3.06 -11.80 10.88
C VAL A 61 4.15 -11.58 11.93
N VAL A 62 5.40 -11.73 11.51
CA VAL A 62 6.57 -11.56 12.39
C VAL A 62 7.62 -10.69 11.72
N GLU A 63 8.33 -9.89 12.49
CA GLU A 63 9.55 -9.25 12.04
C GLU A 63 10.67 -10.28 12.02
N GLU A 64 11.14 -10.67 10.82
CA GLU A 64 12.26 -11.61 10.68
C GLU A 64 13.61 -10.92 10.84
N LYS A 65 13.69 -9.64 10.43
CA LYS A 65 14.94 -8.90 10.44
C LYS A 65 14.69 -7.42 10.61
N ALA A 66 15.44 -6.78 11.50
CA ALA A 66 15.56 -5.34 11.62
C ALA A 66 16.87 -4.91 10.93
N ILE A 67 16.77 -4.12 9.87
CA ILE A 67 17.88 -3.74 9.00
C ILE A 67 18.20 -2.27 9.27
N PRO A 68 19.34 -1.94 9.91
CA PRO A 68 19.76 -0.57 10.10
C PRO A 68 20.04 0.09 8.75
N VAL A 69 19.57 1.33 8.59
CA VAL A 69 19.84 2.19 7.43
C VAL A 69 20.24 3.57 7.94
N GLY A 70 20.90 4.38 7.08
CA GLY A 70 21.35 5.70 7.48
C GLY A 70 22.84 5.72 7.90
N PHE A 71 23.36 6.93 8.13
CA PHE A 71 24.80 7.16 8.32
C PHE A 71 25.19 7.49 9.76
N HIS A 72 24.26 8.08 10.51
CA HIS A 72 24.56 8.68 11.79
C HIS A 72 23.89 7.94 12.95
N PRO A 73 24.66 7.34 13.86
CA PRO A 73 24.07 6.66 15.00
C PRO A 73 23.43 7.60 16.04
N ALA A 74 23.62 8.93 15.91
CA ALA A 74 23.13 9.92 16.86
C ALA A 74 22.01 10.80 16.31
N ASP A 75 21.89 10.94 15.00
CA ASP A 75 20.86 11.73 14.33
C ASP A 75 19.96 10.80 13.52
N LEU A 76 18.69 11.14 13.42
CA LEU A 76 17.74 10.37 12.60
C LEU A 76 17.88 10.78 11.14
N ASP A 77 18.25 9.81 10.30
CA ASP A 77 18.40 9.99 8.87
C ASP A 77 17.07 9.79 8.12
N GLY A 78 16.08 9.12 8.75
CA GLY A 78 14.69 9.02 8.31
C GLY A 78 14.45 8.07 7.13
N ALA A 79 14.40 6.78 7.38
CA ALA A 79 13.93 5.80 6.39
C ALA A 79 12.45 6.01 6.08
N HIS A 80 12.08 6.53 4.87
CA HIS A 80 10.71 6.95 4.60
C HIS A 80 10.01 6.11 3.52
N GLY A 81 10.40 6.22 2.26
CA GLY A 81 9.80 5.49 1.14
C GLY A 81 10.53 4.20 0.82
N ILE A 82 9.81 3.17 0.37
CA ILE A 82 10.38 1.89 -0.09
C ILE A 82 9.80 1.52 -1.45
N THR A 83 10.64 0.97 -2.33
CA THR A 83 10.20 0.29 -3.55
C THR A 83 11.09 -0.93 -3.82
N ILE A 84 10.59 -1.87 -4.60
CA ILE A 84 11.27 -3.12 -4.98
C ILE A 84 11.53 -3.09 -6.48
N SER A 85 12.71 -3.57 -6.91
CA SER A 85 12.98 -3.73 -8.34
C SER A 85 12.00 -4.73 -8.98
N PRO A 86 11.63 -4.56 -10.27
CA PRO A 86 10.70 -5.47 -10.94
C PRO A 86 11.14 -6.94 -10.93
N THR A 87 12.44 -7.20 -10.84
CA THR A 87 13.00 -8.56 -10.73
C THR A 87 12.97 -9.11 -9.29
N GLY A 88 12.65 -8.27 -8.30
CA GLY A 88 12.73 -8.62 -6.90
C GLY A 88 14.16 -8.77 -6.35
N SER A 89 15.19 -8.40 -7.13
CA SER A 89 16.61 -8.57 -6.75
C SER A 89 17.15 -7.48 -5.84
N HIS A 90 16.53 -6.29 -5.85
CA HIS A 90 16.93 -5.14 -5.03
C HIS A 90 15.70 -4.48 -4.43
N TRP A 91 15.91 -3.85 -3.28
CA TRP A 91 14.97 -2.90 -2.72
C TRP A 91 15.67 -1.55 -2.52
N TYR A 92 14.88 -0.49 -2.57
CA TYR A 92 15.37 0.88 -2.46
C TYR A 92 14.65 1.57 -1.31
N VAL A 93 15.38 2.34 -0.53
CA VAL A 93 14.84 3.14 0.57
C VAL A 93 15.29 4.58 0.47
N SER A 94 14.37 5.52 0.69
CA SER A 94 14.73 6.92 0.83
C SER A 94 15.24 7.22 2.24
N ILE A 95 16.38 7.93 2.31
CA ILE A 95 16.95 8.50 3.52
C ILE A 95 16.61 9.99 3.48
N ALA A 96 15.53 10.34 4.18
CA ALA A 96 14.77 11.56 3.89
C ALA A 96 15.29 12.82 4.61
N HIS A 97 15.87 12.68 5.82
CA HIS A 97 16.20 13.84 6.67
C HIS A 97 17.56 14.46 6.42
N GLY A 98 18.33 13.98 5.44
CA GLY A 98 19.62 14.53 5.06
C GLY A 98 19.54 16.00 4.62
N GLN A 99 20.56 16.79 4.93
CA GLN A 99 20.67 18.19 4.52
C GLN A 99 22.04 18.47 3.92
N PRO A 100 22.12 19.21 2.79
CA PRO A 100 21.02 19.82 2.02
C PRO A 100 20.35 18.86 1.02
N TYR A 101 20.75 17.60 0.96
CA TYR A 101 20.27 16.59 0.02
C TYR A 101 19.83 15.35 0.77
N GLY A 102 18.78 14.71 0.28
CA GLY A 102 18.42 13.35 0.67
C GLY A 102 19.18 12.31 -0.15
N GLN A 103 18.96 11.05 0.17
CA GLN A 103 19.59 9.93 -0.54
C GLN A 103 18.60 8.82 -0.80
N ILE A 104 18.93 8.02 -1.81
CA ILE A 104 18.30 6.72 -2.04
C ILE A 104 19.38 5.66 -1.87
N TRP A 105 19.13 4.69 -1.03
CA TRP A 105 19.98 3.51 -0.91
C TRP A 105 19.41 2.36 -1.71
N GLN A 106 20.28 1.67 -2.44
CA GLN A 106 20.02 0.40 -3.10
C GLN A 106 20.53 -0.73 -2.22
N MET A 107 19.68 -1.69 -1.92
CA MET A 107 19.98 -2.83 -1.07
C MET A 107 19.70 -4.12 -1.84
N GLU A 108 20.52 -5.15 -1.66
CA GLU A 108 20.28 -6.48 -2.22
C GLU A 108 19.18 -7.20 -1.43
N THR A 109 18.15 -7.71 -2.10
CA THR A 109 17.08 -8.46 -1.40
C THR A 109 17.60 -9.78 -0.83
N GLY A 110 17.12 -10.14 0.35
CA GLY A 110 17.47 -11.39 1.04
C GLY A 110 18.73 -11.30 1.89
N THR A 111 19.83 -10.79 1.35
CA THR A 111 21.04 -10.49 2.16
C THR A 111 20.87 -9.20 2.94
N ASP A 112 20.13 -8.25 2.36
CA ASP A 112 19.90 -6.88 2.85
C ASP A 112 21.19 -6.10 3.06
N GLN A 113 22.17 -6.36 2.18
CA GLN A 113 23.41 -5.62 2.15
C GLN A 113 23.27 -4.36 1.29
N PHE A 114 23.90 -3.28 1.76
CA PHE A 114 24.04 -2.05 0.98
C PHE A 114 24.82 -2.34 -0.29
N VAL A 115 24.31 -1.87 -1.44
CA VAL A 115 24.94 -2.01 -2.75
C VAL A 115 25.51 -0.67 -3.20
N ASP A 116 24.67 0.37 -3.28
CA ASP A 116 25.04 1.69 -3.76
C ASP A 116 24.03 2.75 -3.29
N SER A 117 24.29 4.04 -3.59
CA SER A 117 23.38 5.13 -3.25
C SER A 117 23.44 6.27 -4.25
N ALA A 118 22.33 6.98 -4.41
CA ALA A 118 22.23 8.21 -5.19
C ALA A 118 21.91 9.39 -4.27
N LEU A 119 22.60 10.53 -4.49
CA LEU A 119 22.17 11.83 -3.96
C LEU A 119 20.99 12.33 -4.79
N VAL A 120 19.96 12.84 -4.11
CA VAL A 120 18.74 13.38 -4.73
C VAL A 120 18.38 14.70 -4.05
N GLY A 121 17.22 15.27 -4.37
CA GLY A 121 16.76 16.50 -3.75
C GLY A 121 16.42 16.36 -2.26
N LEU A 122 15.94 17.46 -1.67
CA LEU A 122 15.64 17.51 -0.23
C LEU A 122 14.37 16.73 0.12
N PHE A 123 14.47 15.88 1.15
CA PHE A 123 13.42 15.00 1.66
C PHE A 123 12.80 14.12 0.56
N PRO A 124 13.55 13.14 0.01
CA PRO A 124 12.96 12.16 -0.90
C PRO A 124 11.90 11.35 -0.17
N ALA A 125 10.63 11.45 -0.63
CA ALA A 125 9.51 10.81 0.04
C ALA A 125 9.21 9.44 -0.56
N THR A 126 8.72 9.41 -1.79
CA THR A 126 8.32 8.17 -2.46
C THR A 126 9.02 8.03 -3.80
N MET A 127 9.04 6.82 -4.31
CA MET A 127 9.73 6.51 -5.54
C MET A 127 9.04 5.39 -6.33
N SER A 128 9.27 5.36 -7.63
CA SER A 128 8.75 4.33 -8.52
C SER A 128 9.77 4.01 -9.60
N LEU A 129 9.97 2.71 -9.90
CA LEU A 129 10.84 2.23 -10.97
C LEU A 129 10.07 2.05 -12.27
N THR A 130 10.75 2.25 -13.40
CA THR A 130 10.26 1.78 -14.69
C THR A 130 10.17 0.25 -14.71
N PRO A 131 9.27 -0.35 -15.53
CA PRO A 131 9.09 -1.81 -15.59
C PRO A 131 10.35 -2.60 -15.96
N ASP A 132 11.29 -1.97 -16.66
CA ASP A 132 12.62 -2.56 -16.97
C ASP A 132 13.61 -2.44 -15.81
N GLY A 133 13.26 -1.71 -14.76
CA GLY A 133 14.11 -1.46 -13.59
C GLY A 133 15.28 -0.51 -13.84
N ALA A 134 15.32 0.16 -14.99
CA ALA A 134 16.46 1.00 -15.36
C ALA A 134 16.40 2.41 -14.77
N THR A 135 15.19 2.96 -14.61
CA THR A 135 15.03 4.35 -14.16
C THR A 135 14.15 4.42 -12.91
N LEU A 136 14.65 5.11 -11.91
CA LEU A 136 13.96 5.37 -10.65
C LEU A 136 13.54 6.84 -10.59
N PHE A 137 12.25 7.10 -10.44
CA PHE A 137 11.67 8.43 -10.23
C PHE A 137 11.45 8.64 -8.73
N VAL A 138 12.09 9.66 -8.17
CA VAL A 138 12.07 9.97 -6.74
C VAL A 138 11.48 11.34 -6.51
N VAL A 139 10.36 11.44 -5.80
CA VAL A 139 9.78 12.75 -5.48
C VAL A 139 10.51 13.39 -4.29
N ASN A 140 11.00 14.60 -4.48
CA ASN A 140 11.68 15.41 -3.47
C ASN A 140 10.64 16.26 -2.75
N PHE A 141 10.08 15.74 -1.65
CA PHE A 141 8.95 16.35 -0.94
C PHE A 141 9.28 17.72 -0.33
N ASN A 142 10.57 17.98 -0.03
CA ASN A 142 11.04 19.24 0.52
C ASN A 142 10.33 19.65 1.83
N LEU A 143 10.01 18.70 2.70
CA LEU A 143 9.21 18.91 3.91
C LEU A 143 9.80 19.99 4.84
N HIS A 144 11.12 20.07 4.94
CA HIS A 144 11.83 20.97 5.83
C HIS A 144 12.40 22.21 5.13
N GLY A 145 12.12 22.38 3.83
CA GLY A 145 12.56 23.53 3.05
C GLY A 145 11.52 24.63 2.91
N ASP A 146 11.83 25.62 2.09
CA ASP A 146 10.91 26.67 1.73
C ASP A 146 9.74 26.13 0.89
N HIS A 147 8.57 26.75 1.00
CA HIS A 147 7.38 26.41 0.20
C HIS A 147 7.52 26.95 -1.25
N VAL A 148 8.48 26.40 -1.96
CA VAL A 148 8.75 26.68 -3.38
C VAL A 148 8.57 25.41 -4.22
N PRO A 149 8.42 25.51 -5.54
CA PRO A 149 8.41 24.32 -6.39
C PRO A 149 9.65 23.44 -6.14
N SER A 150 9.42 22.15 -5.95
CA SER A 150 10.42 21.12 -5.81
C SER A 150 10.40 20.21 -7.05
N SER A 151 11.08 19.09 -7.00
CA SER A 151 11.36 18.27 -8.18
C SER A 151 11.09 16.79 -7.97
N VAL A 152 11.14 16.08 -9.07
CA VAL A 152 11.30 14.63 -9.14
C VAL A 152 12.70 14.35 -9.67
N SER A 153 13.54 13.70 -8.88
CA SER A 153 14.85 13.20 -9.32
C SER A 153 14.68 11.99 -10.21
N VAL A 154 15.38 11.97 -11.34
CA VAL A 154 15.46 10.84 -12.26
C VAL A 154 16.81 10.17 -12.09
N VAL A 155 16.83 8.97 -11.54
CA VAL A 155 18.05 8.22 -11.20
C VAL A 155 18.19 7.02 -12.13
N PHE A 156 19.38 6.85 -12.73
CA PHE A 156 19.71 5.63 -13.46
C PHE A 156 20.09 4.54 -12.45
N ALA A 157 19.14 3.67 -12.17
CA ALA A 157 19.22 2.70 -11.07
C ALA A 157 20.40 1.70 -11.16
N PRO A 158 20.87 1.25 -12.35
CA PRO A 158 22.00 0.33 -12.42
C PRO A 158 23.33 0.84 -11.85
N VAL A 159 23.52 2.15 -11.76
CA VAL A 159 24.74 2.78 -11.22
C VAL A 159 24.43 3.88 -10.20
N MET A 160 23.17 3.97 -9.76
CA MET A 160 22.68 4.91 -8.76
C MET A 160 23.14 6.36 -9.00
N GLU A 161 23.03 6.82 -10.26
CA GLU A 161 23.42 8.18 -10.67
C GLU A 161 22.17 9.01 -11.01
N GLU A 162 22.03 10.18 -10.41
CA GLU A 162 20.97 11.13 -10.77
C GLU A 162 21.29 11.73 -12.15
N ILE A 163 20.39 11.49 -13.12
CA ILE A 163 20.54 12.01 -14.49
C ILE A 163 20.08 13.47 -14.57
N THR A 164 18.93 13.77 -13.97
CA THR A 164 18.30 15.08 -13.98
C THR A 164 17.26 15.22 -12.88
N GLN A 165 16.78 16.44 -12.68
CA GLN A 165 15.61 16.74 -11.86
C GLN A 165 14.53 17.41 -12.71
N ILE A 166 13.31 16.91 -12.60
CA ILE A 166 12.13 17.50 -13.24
C ILE A 166 11.44 18.40 -12.22
N GLU A 167 11.48 19.73 -12.42
CA GLU A 167 10.73 20.65 -11.57
C GLU A 167 9.23 20.40 -11.75
N THR A 168 8.54 20.11 -10.65
CA THR A 168 7.12 19.78 -10.69
C THR A 168 6.25 20.79 -9.95
N CYS A 169 6.32 20.86 -8.62
CA CYS A 169 5.32 21.59 -7.84
C CYS A 169 5.78 21.76 -6.37
N ILE A 170 4.93 22.40 -5.56
CA ILE A 170 5.21 22.55 -4.12
C ILE A 170 4.79 21.27 -3.40
N MET A 171 5.75 20.65 -2.69
CA MET A 171 5.60 19.44 -1.92
C MET A 171 5.05 18.26 -2.76
N PRO A 172 5.80 17.79 -3.78
CA PRO A 172 5.45 16.55 -4.47
C PRO A 172 5.58 15.37 -3.51
N HIS A 173 4.61 14.43 -3.51
CA HIS A 173 4.61 13.34 -2.55
C HIS A 173 4.41 11.95 -3.17
N GLY A 174 3.30 11.71 -3.87
CA GLY A 174 3.06 10.42 -4.55
C GLY A 174 3.89 10.28 -5.81
N SER A 175 4.38 9.08 -6.09
CA SER A 175 5.17 8.73 -7.29
C SER A 175 4.70 7.40 -7.86
N ARG A 176 4.38 7.36 -9.16
CA ARG A 176 4.01 6.13 -9.86
C ARG A 176 4.41 6.20 -11.34
N VAL A 177 5.04 5.15 -11.84
CA VAL A 177 5.31 4.93 -13.27
C VAL A 177 4.20 4.05 -13.85
N SER A 178 3.77 4.32 -15.08
CA SER A 178 2.81 3.49 -15.82
C SER A 178 3.38 2.10 -16.16
N SER A 179 2.53 1.11 -16.36
CA SER A 179 2.95 -0.26 -16.66
C SER A 179 3.67 -0.39 -18.00
N ASP A 180 3.42 0.55 -18.94
CA ASP A 180 4.12 0.63 -20.22
C ASP A 180 5.47 1.37 -20.12
N GLY A 181 5.81 1.93 -18.95
CA GLY A 181 7.05 2.61 -18.69
C GLY A 181 7.22 3.97 -19.38
N LYS A 182 6.14 4.60 -19.88
CA LYS A 182 6.25 5.84 -20.64
C LYS A 182 5.91 7.09 -19.85
N ARG A 183 5.08 6.97 -18.83
CA ARG A 183 4.57 8.09 -18.05
C ARG A 183 4.93 7.92 -16.58
N HIS A 184 5.25 9.02 -15.95
CA HIS A 184 5.39 9.12 -14.51
C HIS A 184 4.37 10.12 -13.96
N TYR A 185 3.70 9.76 -12.89
CA TYR A 185 2.73 10.60 -12.20
C TYR A 185 3.23 10.99 -10.82
N SER A 186 3.07 12.26 -10.46
CA SER A 186 3.31 12.75 -9.10
C SER A 186 2.19 13.65 -8.62
N THR A 187 1.91 13.60 -7.32
CA THR A 187 0.91 14.46 -6.67
C THR A 187 1.58 15.58 -5.89
N CYS A 188 0.94 16.72 -5.85
CA CYS A 188 1.47 17.97 -5.32
C CYS A 188 0.61 18.46 -4.16
N MET A 189 1.00 18.14 -2.93
CA MET A 189 0.16 18.42 -1.74
C MET A 189 -0.20 19.88 -1.57
N MET A 190 0.77 20.80 -1.79
CA MET A 190 0.59 22.24 -1.56
C MET A 190 0.30 23.02 -2.82
N SER A 191 0.34 22.40 -4.00
CA SER A 191 -0.11 22.99 -5.26
C SER A 191 -1.45 22.45 -5.74
N ASP A 192 -2.02 21.47 -5.03
CA ASP A 192 -3.30 20.82 -5.36
C ASP A 192 -3.37 20.30 -6.80
N GLN A 193 -2.30 19.64 -7.25
CA GLN A 193 -2.14 19.17 -8.62
C GLN A 193 -1.76 17.70 -8.72
N LEU A 194 -2.16 17.08 -9.81
CA LEU A 194 -1.58 15.87 -10.37
C LEU A 194 -0.69 16.29 -11.55
N VAL A 195 0.53 15.80 -11.60
CA VAL A 195 1.53 16.07 -12.64
C VAL A 195 1.83 14.79 -13.38
N GLU A 196 1.72 14.80 -14.70
CA GLU A 196 2.18 13.76 -15.61
C GLU A 196 3.48 14.20 -16.28
N SER A 197 4.47 13.34 -16.27
CA SER A 197 5.78 13.56 -16.90
C SER A 197 6.09 12.43 -17.87
N SER A 198 6.76 12.77 -18.99
CA SER A 198 7.35 11.79 -19.91
C SER A 198 8.57 11.12 -19.28
N VAL A 199 8.59 9.79 -19.30
CA VAL A 199 9.79 9.01 -18.88
C VAL A 199 10.92 9.20 -19.89
N VAL A 200 10.59 9.31 -21.18
CA VAL A 200 11.58 9.42 -22.26
C VAL A 200 12.18 10.82 -22.32
N ASP A 201 11.34 11.86 -22.32
CA ASP A 201 11.77 13.24 -22.45
C ASP A 201 12.21 13.85 -21.12
N MET A 202 11.95 13.16 -19.99
CA MET A 202 12.27 13.59 -18.63
C MET A 202 11.75 15.00 -18.33
N GLY A 203 10.50 15.25 -18.71
CA GLY A 203 9.86 16.54 -18.59
C GLY A 203 8.35 16.43 -18.30
N VAL A 204 7.76 17.51 -17.77
CA VAL A 204 6.33 17.56 -17.52
C VAL A 204 5.56 17.66 -18.84
N GLU A 205 4.57 16.79 -19.04
CA GLU A 205 3.68 16.79 -20.21
C GLU A 205 2.36 17.50 -19.92
N ARG A 206 1.73 17.16 -18.79
CA ARG A 206 0.43 17.71 -18.40
C ARG A 206 0.37 17.95 -16.90
N ARG A 207 -0.51 18.85 -16.52
CA ARG A 207 -0.88 19.10 -15.12
C ARG A 207 -2.40 19.14 -15.01
N MET A 208 -2.93 18.63 -13.92
CA MET A 208 -4.34 18.72 -13.59
C MET A 208 -4.51 19.39 -12.23
N VAL A 209 -5.31 20.45 -12.17
CA VAL A 209 -5.78 21.05 -10.92
C VAL A 209 -6.81 20.11 -10.30
N LEU A 210 -6.69 19.82 -8.99
CA LEU A 210 -7.54 18.87 -8.25
C LEU A 210 -8.51 19.54 -7.27
N THR A 211 -8.49 20.87 -7.19
CA THR A 211 -9.38 21.66 -6.33
C THR A 211 -10.85 21.40 -6.69
N GLY A 212 -11.67 21.01 -5.70
CA GLY A 212 -13.05 20.61 -5.89
C GLY A 212 -13.89 21.61 -6.64
N GLY A 213 -14.60 21.15 -7.67
CA GLY A 213 -15.42 21.97 -8.55
C GLY A 213 -14.65 22.87 -9.54
N LYS A 214 -13.31 22.72 -9.57
CA LYS A 214 -12.42 23.48 -10.48
C LYS A 214 -11.41 22.56 -11.16
N GLU A 215 -11.67 21.26 -11.19
CA GLU A 215 -10.77 20.30 -11.80
C GLU A 215 -10.65 20.54 -13.30
N HIS A 216 -9.44 20.74 -13.78
CA HIS A 216 -9.14 20.92 -15.21
C HIS A 216 -7.66 20.72 -15.50
N VAL A 217 -7.37 20.38 -16.74
CA VAL A 217 -6.00 20.25 -17.25
C VAL A 217 -5.44 21.65 -17.56
N ILE A 218 -4.19 21.86 -17.16
CA ILE A 218 -3.43 23.10 -17.45
C ILE A 218 -2.16 22.75 -18.23
N PRO A 219 -1.61 23.70 -19.01
CA PRO A 219 -0.35 23.51 -19.74
C PRO A 219 0.82 23.14 -18.83
N ALA A 220 1.74 22.36 -19.36
CA ALA A 220 2.94 21.86 -18.66
C ALA A 220 3.84 22.99 -18.13
N ASP A 221 3.96 24.07 -18.87
CA ASP A 221 4.81 25.24 -18.57
C ASP A 221 4.23 26.18 -17.49
N ARG A 222 2.96 25.97 -17.11
CA ARG A 222 2.41 26.68 -15.96
C ARG A 222 2.93 26.06 -14.68
N SER A 223 4.06 26.63 -14.23
CA SER A 223 4.58 26.31 -12.89
C SER A 223 3.47 26.54 -11.86
N SER A 224 3.50 25.74 -10.81
CA SER A 224 2.54 25.68 -9.71
C SER A 224 2.48 26.95 -8.84
N ALA A 225 2.88 28.10 -9.35
CA ALA A 225 2.83 29.37 -8.63
C ALA A 225 1.38 29.70 -8.30
N SER A 226 1.09 29.65 -7.01
CA SER A 226 -0.13 30.06 -6.32
C SER A 226 -1.42 29.34 -6.71
N MET A 227 -1.78 28.37 -5.89
CA MET A 227 -3.19 28.02 -5.72
C MET A 227 -3.96 29.24 -5.23
N ASP A 228 -5.09 29.54 -5.86
CA ASP A 228 -6.11 30.35 -5.24
C ASP A 228 -6.78 29.55 -4.13
N MET A 229 -6.11 29.48 -2.98
CA MET A 229 -6.56 28.76 -1.78
C MET A 229 -7.89 29.28 -1.23
N ALA A 230 -8.38 30.40 -1.76
CA ALA A 230 -9.49 31.13 -1.15
C ALA A 230 -10.88 30.66 -1.61
N SER A 231 -11.00 29.75 -2.58
CA SER A 231 -12.28 29.58 -3.28
C SER A 231 -12.71 28.15 -3.62
N GLY A 232 -12.15 27.10 -2.99
CA GLY A 232 -12.55 25.73 -3.30
C GLY A 232 -12.22 24.71 -2.21
N GLU A 233 -12.80 23.52 -2.33
CA GLU A 233 -12.45 22.40 -1.49
C GLU A 233 -11.08 21.84 -1.92
N ILE A 234 -10.06 22.05 -1.09
CA ILE A 234 -8.68 21.67 -1.39
C ILE A 234 -8.52 20.16 -1.25
N CYS A 235 -8.03 19.51 -2.30
CA CYS A 235 -7.74 18.07 -2.31
C CYS A 235 -6.59 17.71 -1.36
N LYS A 236 -5.48 18.43 -1.38
CA LYS A 236 -4.21 18.03 -0.75
C LYS A 236 -3.83 16.60 -1.14
N PRO A 237 -3.54 16.33 -2.41
CA PRO A 237 -3.30 14.97 -2.87
C PRO A 237 -2.00 14.42 -2.27
N THR A 238 -2.08 13.21 -1.70
CA THR A 238 -0.94 12.59 -1.01
C THR A 238 -0.33 11.42 -1.76
N TRP A 239 -1.14 10.70 -2.52
CA TRP A 239 -0.70 9.52 -3.24
C TRP A 239 -1.23 9.51 -4.66
N VAL A 240 -0.65 8.66 -5.50
CA VAL A 240 -1.16 8.35 -6.83
C VAL A 240 -0.95 6.87 -7.10
N LEU A 241 -1.95 6.22 -7.68
CA LEU A 241 -1.82 4.88 -8.22
C LEU A 241 -2.60 4.75 -9.52
N LEU A 242 -2.21 3.77 -10.32
CA LEU A 242 -2.87 3.43 -11.57
C LEU A 242 -3.68 2.15 -11.41
N SER A 243 -4.77 2.02 -12.17
CA SER A 243 -5.40 0.72 -12.37
C SER A 243 -4.42 -0.25 -13.05
N PRO A 244 -4.60 -1.58 -12.93
CA PRO A 244 -3.70 -2.55 -13.54
C PRO A 244 -3.56 -2.45 -15.06
N ASP A 245 -4.52 -1.83 -15.73
CA ASP A 245 -4.54 -1.58 -17.18
C ASP A 245 -4.13 -0.14 -17.57
N ASP A 246 -3.69 0.68 -16.60
CA ASP A 246 -3.32 2.09 -16.74
C ASP A 246 -4.43 3.01 -17.29
N THR A 247 -5.69 2.57 -17.32
CA THR A 247 -6.80 3.39 -17.84
C THR A 247 -7.34 4.37 -16.82
N HIS A 248 -7.11 4.14 -15.51
CA HIS A 248 -7.59 4.98 -14.42
C HIS A 248 -6.46 5.35 -13.47
N ILE A 249 -6.55 6.58 -12.97
CA ILE A 249 -5.65 7.11 -11.92
C ILE A 249 -6.49 7.33 -10.66
N TYR A 250 -6.01 6.84 -9.51
CA TYR A 250 -6.64 7.06 -8.21
C TYR A 250 -5.78 8.00 -7.38
N VAL A 251 -6.42 9.06 -6.83
CA VAL A 251 -5.73 10.09 -6.06
C VAL A 251 -6.43 10.33 -4.72
N PRO A 252 -5.86 9.91 -3.60
CA PRO A 252 -6.34 10.27 -2.27
C PRO A 252 -6.21 11.77 -2.01
N CYS A 253 -7.33 12.42 -1.76
CA CYS A 253 -7.44 13.84 -1.39
C CYS A 253 -7.50 13.99 0.12
N ASN A 254 -6.34 14.04 0.78
CA ASN A 254 -6.21 14.10 2.23
C ASN A 254 -6.98 15.26 2.88
N GLY A 255 -6.99 16.42 2.23
CA GLY A 255 -7.67 17.62 2.73
C GLY A 255 -9.18 17.55 2.58
N ARG A 256 -9.68 17.04 1.47
CA ARG A 256 -11.12 16.98 1.18
C ARG A 256 -11.80 15.73 1.73
N GLY A 257 -11.06 14.64 1.91
CA GLY A 257 -11.60 13.41 2.48
C GLY A 257 -12.32 12.51 1.47
N ASP A 258 -11.79 12.42 0.26
CA ASP A 258 -12.24 11.50 -0.79
C ASP A 258 -11.06 10.93 -1.58
N VAL A 259 -11.31 9.93 -2.41
CA VAL A 259 -10.39 9.47 -3.45
C VAL A 259 -10.99 9.81 -4.79
N LEU A 260 -10.23 10.46 -5.66
CA LEU A 260 -10.61 10.70 -7.06
C LEU A 260 -10.28 9.47 -7.89
N GLU A 261 -11.19 9.09 -8.77
CA GLU A 261 -10.93 8.24 -9.93
C GLU A 261 -10.94 9.14 -11.17
N ILE A 262 -9.84 9.13 -11.89
CA ILE A 262 -9.55 10.01 -13.01
C ILE A 262 -9.26 9.14 -14.23
N ASP A 263 -9.84 9.46 -15.37
CA ASP A 263 -9.49 8.85 -16.66
C ASP A 263 -8.06 9.26 -17.05
N ALA A 264 -7.19 8.29 -17.30
CA ALA A 264 -5.77 8.56 -17.54
C ALA A 264 -5.49 9.25 -18.89
N GLU A 265 -6.36 9.07 -19.89
CA GLU A 265 -6.22 9.68 -21.23
C GLU A 265 -6.68 11.13 -21.22
N SER A 266 -7.91 11.37 -20.76
CA SER A 266 -8.53 12.71 -20.76
C SER A 266 -8.16 13.56 -19.57
N MET A 267 -7.72 12.95 -18.46
CA MET A 267 -7.59 13.58 -17.14
C MET A 267 -8.90 14.19 -16.63
N GLU A 268 -10.03 13.55 -16.91
CA GLU A 268 -11.33 13.92 -16.35
C GLU A 268 -11.65 13.10 -15.10
N VAL A 269 -12.27 13.73 -14.10
CA VAL A 269 -12.74 13.03 -12.90
C VAL A 269 -13.97 12.22 -13.24
N LEU A 270 -13.88 10.90 -13.12
CA LEU A 270 -14.96 9.94 -13.38
C LEU A 270 -15.84 9.74 -12.17
N ARG A 271 -15.21 9.47 -11.02
CA ARG A 271 -15.89 9.17 -9.74
C ARG A 271 -15.14 9.75 -8.56
N ARG A 272 -15.86 9.81 -7.44
CA ARG A 272 -15.31 10.16 -6.13
C ARG A 272 -15.74 9.11 -5.12
N PHE A 273 -14.82 8.66 -4.30
CA PHE A 273 -15.07 7.74 -3.19
C PHE A 273 -14.94 8.52 -1.88
N PRO A 274 -16.03 8.92 -1.23
CA PRO A 274 -15.98 9.61 0.04
C PRO A 274 -15.37 8.71 1.12
N THR A 275 -14.31 9.18 1.78
CA THR A 275 -13.61 8.44 2.85
C THR A 275 -13.71 9.13 4.20
N GLY A 276 -14.10 10.41 4.23
CA GLY A 276 -13.94 11.24 5.43
C GLY A 276 -12.48 11.56 5.71
N ALA A 277 -12.12 11.79 6.98
CA ALA A 277 -10.86 12.41 7.36
C ALA A 277 -9.60 11.64 6.93
N GLY A 278 -8.80 12.28 6.10
CA GLY A 278 -7.40 11.99 5.88
C GLY A 278 -7.07 10.72 5.10
N PRO A 279 -7.69 10.44 3.93
CA PRO A 279 -7.16 9.41 3.04
C PRO A 279 -5.72 9.78 2.66
N TYR A 280 -4.82 8.79 2.68
CA TYR A 280 -3.40 9.09 2.56
C TYR A 280 -2.70 8.27 1.48
N ASN A 281 -2.66 6.97 1.63
CA ASN A 281 -2.10 6.03 0.67
C ASN A 281 -3.19 5.11 0.15
N ALA A 282 -3.00 4.54 -1.03
CA ALA A 282 -3.93 3.58 -1.61
C ALA A 282 -3.20 2.54 -2.44
N ASP A 283 -3.78 1.35 -2.52
CA ASP A 283 -3.35 0.29 -3.42
C ASP A 283 -4.58 -0.45 -3.98
N ILE A 284 -4.42 -1.11 -5.13
CA ILE A 284 -5.49 -1.78 -5.86
C ILE A 284 -5.13 -3.25 -6.08
N THR A 285 -6.12 -4.13 -5.97
CA THR A 285 -5.92 -5.56 -6.26
C THR A 285 -5.49 -5.78 -7.71
N PRO A 286 -4.67 -6.82 -8.01
CA PRO A 286 -4.20 -7.08 -9.36
C PRO A 286 -5.29 -7.30 -10.41
N ASP A 287 -6.49 -7.70 -9.99
CA ASP A 287 -7.66 -7.83 -10.86
C ASP A 287 -8.43 -6.50 -11.07
N GLY A 288 -8.00 -5.43 -10.41
CA GLY A 288 -8.62 -4.11 -10.51
C GLY A 288 -9.97 -3.98 -9.81
N SER A 289 -10.40 -4.97 -9.02
CA SER A 289 -11.74 -4.99 -8.44
C SER A 289 -11.87 -4.24 -7.11
N THR A 290 -10.80 -4.15 -6.35
CA THR A 290 -10.82 -3.64 -4.96
C THR A 290 -9.74 -2.61 -4.72
N LEU A 291 -10.15 -1.44 -4.21
CA LEU A 291 -9.27 -0.35 -3.78
C LEU A 291 -9.17 -0.35 -2.26
N VAL A 292 -7.95 -0.35 -1.74
CA VAL A 292 -7.63 -0.28 -0.30
C VAL A 292 -6.99 1.06 -0.01
N VAL A 293 -7.57 1.85 0.90
CA VAL A 293 -7.17 3.23 1.21
C VAL A 293 -6.86 3.37 2.69
N THR A 294 -5.69 3.86 3.04
CA THR A 294 -5.35 4.19 4.43
C THR A 294 -5.94 5.53 4.83
N LEU A 295 -6.52 5.60 6.01
CA LEU A 295 -7.16 6.80 6.55
C LEU A 295 -6.34 7.34 7.73
N LYS A 296 -5.31 8.13 7.42
CA LYS A 296 -4.34 8.65 8.40
C LYS A 296 -5.00 9.44 9.53
N GLY A 297 -6.07 10.17 9.22
CA GLY A 297 -6.84 10.95 10.20
C GLY A 297 -7.87 10.13 11.02
N ASN A 298 -8.04 8.84 10.77
CA ASN A 298 -9.17 8.07 11.31
C ASN A 298 -8.80 6.72 11.95
N GLN A 299 -7.51 6.38 12.03
CA GLN A 299 -7.05 5.06 12.53
C GLN A 299 -7.82 3.90 11.84
N ALA A 300 -7.86 3.91 10.52
CA ALA A 300 -8.66 2.95 9.77
C ALA A 300 -8.13 2.73 8.35
N VAL A 301 -8.62 1.68 7.72
CA VAL A 301 -8.53 1.42 6.30
C VAL A 301 -9.94 1.39 5.73
N ALA A 302 -10.16 2.06 4.60
CA ALA A 302 -11.36 1.91 3.78
C ALA A 302 -11.07 0.96 2.62
N ILE A 303 -11.95 -0.01 2.40
CA ILE A 303 -11.87 -0.97 1.30
C ILE A 303 -13.10 -0.78 0.44
N PHE A 304 -12.89 -0.37 -0.81
CA PHE A 304 -13.94 -0.14 -1.78
C PHE A 304 -14.02 -1.29 -2.79
N ASP A 305 -15.20 -1.77 -3.02
CA ASP A 305 -15.54 -2.53 -4.22
C ASP A 305 -15.70 -1.53 -5.37
N LEU A 306 -14.85 -1.61 -6.39
CA LEU A 306 -14.81 -0.61 -7.46
C LEU A 306 -15.96 -0.73 -8.45
N GLU A 307 -16.62 -1.89 -8.56
CA GLU A 307 -17.82 -2.03 -9.39
C GLU A 307 -19.03 -1.33 -8.76
N THR A 308 -19.27 -1.60 -7.47
CA THR A 308 -20.45 -1.11 -6.76
C THR A 308 -20.24 0.22 -6.04
N GLY A 309 -18.98 0.58 -5.73
CA GLY A 309 -18.62 1.71 -4.88
C GLY A 309 -18.86 1.48 -3.39
N GLN A 310 -19.18 0.25 -2.98
CA GLN A 310 -19.46 -0.08 -1.57
C GLN A 310 -18.19 -0.01 -0.73
N GLU A 311 -18.24 0.74 0.37
CA GLU A 311 -17.18 0.85 1.36
C GLU A 311 -17.34 -0.15 2.49
N THR A 312 -16.22 -0.75 2.94
CA THR A 312 -16.09 -1.39 4.24
C THR A 312 -14.93 -0.74 4.99
N ARG A 313 -15.16 -0.35 6.25
CA ARG A 313 -14.14 0.31 7.07
C ARG A 313 -13.63 -0.61 8.17
N ILE A 314 -12.30 -0.70 8.31
CA ILE A 314 -11.62 -1.55 9.28
C ILE A 314 -10.76 -0.64 10.17
N LYS A 315 -10.97 -0.73 11.50
CA LYS A 315 -10.12 -0.03 12.46
C LYS A 315 -8.76 -0.74 12.57
N THR A 316 -7.66 0.01 12.45
CA THR A 316 -6.28 -0.50 12.59
C THR A 316 -5.84 -0.58 14.05
N THR A 317 -4.77 -1.35 14.30
CA THR A 317 -4.27 -1.64 15.66
C THR A 317 -3.64 -0.42 16.32
N GLN A 318 -3.00 0.47 15.56
CA GLN A 318 -2.42 1.72 16.04
C GLN A 318 -2.94 2.93 15.24
N PRO A 319 -2.92 4.15 15.82
CA PRO A 319 -3.29 5.36 15.10
C PRO A 319 -2.27 5.73 14.02
N ILE A 320 -2.66 6.69 13.17
CA ILE A 320 -1.87 7.21 12.05
C ILE A 320 -1.55 6.11 11.04
N THR A 321 -2.63 5.54 10.46
CA THR A 321 -2.53 4.54 9.38
C THR A 321 -1.90 5.18 8.15
N HIS A 322 -0.76 4.64 7.67
CA HIS A 322 0.07 5.30 6.66
C HIS A 322 0.16 4.53 5.35
N GLY A 323 0.95 3.47 5.30
CA GLY A 323 1.25 2.73 4.08
C GLY A 323 0.29 1.56 3.84
N VAL A 324 0.15 1.18 2.58
CA VAL A 324 -0.54 -0.03 2.14
C VAL A 324 0.22 -0.67 0.98
N SER A 325 0.33 -2.00 0.98
CA SER A 325 0.78 -2.77 -0.18
C SER A 325 0.04 -4.11 -0.22
N ILE A 326 -0.57 -4.40 -1.36
CA ILE A 326 -1.35 -5.61 -1.60
C ILE A 326 -0.44 -6.72 -2.11
N THR A 327 -0.70 -7.96 -1.68
CA THR A 327 0.04 -9.14 -2.13
C THR A 327 -0.20 -9.43 -3.61
N PRO A 328 0.76 -10.05 -4.33
CA PRO A 328 0.63 -10.31 -5.77
C PRO A 328 -0.57 -11.17 -6.17
N ASP A 329 -1.09 -11.98 -5.25
CA ASP A 329 -2.31 -12.78 -5.45
C ASP A 329 -3.60 -12.04 -5.10
N GLY A 330 -3.51 -10.79 -4.66
CA GLY A 330 -4.67 -9.95 -4.30
C GLY A 330 -5.39 -10.35 -3.02
N ARG A 331 -4.85 -11.28 -2.22
CA ARG A 331 -5.55 -11.83 -1.04
C ARG A 331 -5.39 -10.97 0.20
N PHE A 332 -4.21 -10.39 0.40
CA PHE A 332 -3.89 -9.68 1.63
C PHE A 332 -3.35 -8.28 1.35
N ALA A 333 -3.60 -7.37 2.29
CA ALA A 333 -2.98 -6.05 2.32
C ALA A 333 -2.16 -5.90 3.60
N PHE A 334 -0.88 -5.53 3.46
CA PHE A 334 -0.04 -5.09 4.55
C PHE A 334 -0.27 -3.60 4.79
N ILE A 335 -0.49 -3.22 6.05
CA ILE A 335 -0.80 -1.85 6.45
C ILE A 335 0.20 -1.42 7.53
N SER A 336 0.91 -0.32 7.33
CA SER A 336 1.74 0.28 8.38
C SER A 336 0.96 1.32 9.19
N ASN A 337 1.19 1.35 10.49
CA ASN A 337 0.58 2.30 11.42
C ASN A 337 1.69 2.96 12.24
N GLU A 338 1.87 4.28 12.06
CA GLU A 338 2.98 5.04 12.65
C GLU A 338 2.94 5.11 14.18
N SER A 339 1.74 5.18 14.78
CA SER A 339 1.51 5.47 16.19
C SER A 339 1.81 6.93 16.59
N ILE A 340 1.83 7.25 17.86
CA ILE A 340 2.00 8.61 18.39
C ILE A 340 3.14 8.65 19.41
N GLY A 341 4.03 9.61 19.25
CA GLY A 341 5.12 9.87 20.19
C GLY A 341 6.09 8.69 20.33
N ALA A 342 6.39 8.30 21.57
CA ALA A 342 7.31 7.22 21.89
C ALA A 342 6.65 5.82 21.92
N THR A 343 5.47 5.66 21.30
CA THR A 343 4.81 4.37 21.16
C THR A 343 5.29 3.71 19.85
N ARG A 344 5.64 2.44 19.90
CA ARG A 344 5.99 1.68 18.71
C ARG A 344 4.77 1.52 17.80
N GLY A 345 5.02 1.56 16.50
CA GLY A 345 3.98 1.31 15.51
C GLY A 345 3.78 -0.17 15.21
N THR A 346 2.91 -0.47 14.29
CA THR A 346 2.57 -1.84 13.90
C THR A 346 2.52 -2.02 12.39
N VAL A 347 2.63 -3.28 11.96
CA VAL A 347 2.14 -3.74 10.67
C VAL A 347 0.92 -4.62 10.91
N ASP A 348 -0.20 -4.30 10.25
CA ASP A 348 -1.41 -5.12 10.22
C ASP A 348 -1.49 -5.86 8.89
N VAL A 349 -1.99 -7.09 8.90
CA VAL A 349 -2.34 -7.85 7.69
C VAL A 349 -3.85 -7.99 7.62
N ILE A 350 -4.42 -7.48 6.54
CA ILE A 350 -5.86 -7.55 6.26
C ILE A 350 -6.11 -8.66 5.23
N ASP A 351 -7.03 -9.57 5.53
CA ASP A 351 -7.67 -10.43 4.52
C ASP A 351 -8.70 -9.58 3.76
N ILE A 352 -8.42 -9.33 2.47
CA ILE A 352 -9.21 -8.43 1.63
C ILE A 352 -10.62 -8.98 1.41
N ALA A 353 -10.76 -10.28 1.18
CA ALA A 353 -12.07 -10.92 0.96
C ALA A 353 -12.91 -10.98 2.25
N ALA A 354 -12.26 -11.30 3.38
CA ALA A 354 -12.92 -11.36 4.68
C ALA A 354 -13.18 -9.99 5.30
N ARG A 355 -12.53 -8.92 4.78
CA ARG A 355 -12.65 -7.54 5.26
C ARG A 355 -12.29 -7.42 6.75
N GLN A 356 -11.20 -8.05 7.18
CA GLN A 356 -10.76 -8.04 8.59
C GLN A 356 -9.25 -8.13 8.73
N ILE A 357 -8.73 -7.57 9.85
CA ILE A 357 -7.34 -7.80 10.26
C ILE A 357 -7.24 -9.24 10.77
N ILE A 358 -6.29 -10.00 10.24
CA ILE A 358 -6.05 -11.40 10.61
C ILE A 358 -4.74 -11.62 11.35
N ALA A 359 -3.80 -10.66 11.24
CA ALA A 359 -2.53 -10.69 11.96
C ALA A 359 -2.02 -9.26 12.19
N SER A 360 -1.21 -9.07 13.22
CA SER A 360 -0.53 -7.81 13.51
C SER A 360 0.77 -8.08 14.25
N ALA A 361 1.81 -7.26 13.97
CA ALA A 361 3.07 -7.28 14.71
C ALA A 361 3.47 -5.85 15.09
N GLU A 362 4.04 -5.69 16.29
CA GLU A 362 4.70 -4.47 16.70
C GLU A 362 6.02 -4.34 15.93
N LEU A 363 6.30 -3.14 15.40
CA LEU A 363 7.55 -2.80 14.74
C LEU A 363 8.31 -1.74 15.55
N HIS A 364 9.11 -0.91 14.86
CA HIS A 364 9.85 0.19 15.47
C HIS A 364 9.02 1.49 15.48
N TYR A 365 9.67 2.65 15.64
CA TYR A 365 8.97 3.93 15.70
C TYR A 365 8.67 4.46 14.29
N GLN A 366 7.42 4.90 14.10
CA GLN A 366 6.93 5.53 12.89
C GLN A 366 7.08 4.64 11.63
N PRO A 367 6.52 3.41 11.60
CA PRO A 367 6.46 2.62 10.37
C PRO A 367 5.58 3.33 9.34
N GLY A 368 6.18 3.68 8.19
CA GLY A 368 5.59 4.48 7.13
C GLY A 368 5.50 3.75 5.81
N GLY A 369 6.44 4.01 4.89
CA GLY A 369 6.49 3.37 3.58
C GLY A 369 6.68 1.86 3.68
N LEU A 370 5.99 1.10 2.84
CA LEU A 370 6.14 -0.36 2.78
C LEU A 370 5.95 -0.89 1.35
N ALA A 371 6.56 -2.04 1.07
CA ALA A 371 6.40 -2.74 -0.20
C ALA A 371 6.46 -4.25 0.01
N VAL A 372 5.53 -4.98 -0.57
CA VAL A 372 5.57 -6.45 -0.63
C VAL A 372 6.69 -6.86 -1.58
N TRP A 373 7.60 -7.70 -1.09
CA TRP A 373 8.74 -8.19 -1.87
C TRP A 373 8.41 -9.45 -2.67
N LYS A 374 7.92 -10.48 -1.98
CA LYS A 374 7.68 -11.77 -2.62
C LYS A 374 6.60 -12.60 -1.93
N MET A 375 6.14 -13.59 -2.66
CA MET A 375 5.29 -14.67 -2.20
C MET A 375 5.96 -16.00 -2.57
N GLU A 376 6.11 -16.93 -1.61
CA GLU A 376 6.70 -18.24 -1.85
C GLU A 376 5.93 -19.36 -1.15
N GLY A 377 5.83 -20.51 -1.78
CA GLY A 377 5.08 -21.66 -1.26
C GLY A 377 3.59 -21.59 -1.59
N GLY A 378 2.83 -22.64 -1.26
CA GLY A 378 1.42 -22.73 -1.62
C GLY A 378 1.26 -23.53 -2.93
N GLY A 379 1.63 -24.81 -2.88
CA GLY A 379 1.41 -25.79 -3.94
C GLY A 379 0.41 -26.84 -3.51
#